data_a43fe31f80ec6d52cd5578acc8090a9a
#
_entry.id   a43fe31f80ec6d52cd5578acc8090a9a
#
_cell.length_a   1.000
_cell.length_b   1.000
_cell.length_c   1.000
_cell.angle_alpha   90.00
_cell.angle_beta   90.00
_cell.angle_gamma   90.00
#
_symmetry.space_group_name_H-M   'P 1'
#
loop_
_entity.id
_entity.type
_entity.pdbx_description
1 polymer ?
#
loop_
_entity_poly.entity_id
_entity_poly.type
_entity_poly.pdbx_seq_one_letter_code
_entity_poly.pdbx_strand_id
1 'polypeptide(L)'
;LMIILMIAGILIILVIKADERKELIAGLSFLSPSAIHLMIFVVTPLLFSFYLSFHQWNIILPIKPFVGLENFKQMFSDRDFLNALKNTAIYSLHVPIGMTISLLIAVLLNQKIPGVNIFRTLFFLPSISSFVAVALVWAWIYDPQFGLANYILSFFDIKPLGWLTEPATALISIMIMS
;
A
#
# COMPACT_ATOMS: atom_id res chain seq x y z
N LEU A 1 -17.32 -20.14 11.82
CA LEU A 1 -17.61 -18.85 11.15
C LEU A 1 -18.27 -19.07 9.79
N MET A 2 -17.69 -19.86 8.90
CA MET A 2 -18.25 -20.16 7.56
C MET A 2 -19.66 -20.75 7.61
N ILE A 3 -19.90 -21.71 8.50
CA ILE A 3 -21.25 -22.35 8.68
C ILE A 3 -22.26 -21.31 9.15
N ILE A 4 -21.89 -20.42 10.06
CA ILE A 4 -22.78 -19.35 10.58
C ILE A 4 -23.13 -18.35 9.47
N LEU A 5 -22.16 -17.96 8.65
CA LEU A 5 -22.37 -17.08 7.50
C LEU A 5 -23.22 -17.74 6.41
N MET A 6 -23.04 -19.04 6.18
CA MET A 6 -23.89 -19.80 5.27
C MET A 6 -25.34 -19.88 5.77
N ILE A 7 -25.53 -20.18 7.05
CA ILE A 7 -26.88 -20.26 7.65
C ILE A 7 -27.56 -18.87 7.62
N ALA A 8 -26.83 -17.81 7.96
CA ALA A 8 -27.33 -16.45 7.88
C ALA A 8 -27.71 -16.07 6.43
N GLY A 9 -26.88 -16.43 5.46
CA GLY A 9 -27.19 -16.23 4.04
C GLY A 9 -28.45 -16.97 3.56
N ILE A 10 -28.61 -18.22 3.98
CA ILE A 10 -29.80 -19.04 3.67
C ILE A 10 -31.04 -18.43 4.33
N LEU A 11 -30.96 -18.00 5.60
CA LEU A 11 -32.08 -17.35 6.30
C LEU A 11 -32.49 -16.03 5.63
N ILE A 12 -31.52 -15.22 5.20
CA ILE A 12 -31.79 -13.98 4.46
C ILE A 12 -32.52 -14.29 3.14
N ILE A 13 -32.08 -15.30 2.39
CA ILE A 13 -32.72 -15.72 1.13
C ILE A 13 -34.15 -16.22 1.35
N LEU A 14 -34.44 -16.84 2.50
CA LEU A 14 -35.78 -17.37 2.83
C LEU A 14 -36.78 -16.26 3.21
N VAL A 15 -36.29 -15.13 3.74
CA VAL A 15 -37.12 -14.03 4.25
C VAL A 15 -37.46 -12.99 3.14
N ILE A 16 -36.68 -12.90 2.09
CA ILE A 16 -36.81 -11.93 1.00
C ILE A 16 -37.90 -12.35 0.00
N LYS A 17 -38.66 -11.36 -0.57
CA LYS A 17 -39.67 -11.60 -1.61
C LYS A 17 -39.10 -12.29 -2.84
N ALA A 18 -39.95 -13.05 -3.57
CA ALA A 18 -39.49 -13.92 -4.66
C ALA A 18 -38.76 -13.20 -5.81
N ASP A 19 -39.12 -11.94 -6.12
CA ASP A 19 -38.46 -11.18 -7.19
C ASP A 19 -37.08 -10.64 -6.74
N GLU A 20 -36.98 -10.12 -5.53
CA GLU A 20 -35.71 -9.69 -4.94
C GLU A 20 -34.77 -10.87 -4.73
N ARG A 21 -35.30 -12.08 -4.54
CA ARG A 21 -34.55 -13.31 -4.38
C ARG A 21 -33.77 -13.71 -5.64
N LYS A 22 -34.37 -13.53 -6.83
CA LYS A 22 -33.69 -13.79 -8.11
C LYS A 22 -32.52 -12.84 -8.34
N GLU A 23 -32.71 -11.55 -8.04
CA GLU A 23 -31.64 -10.55 -8.15
C GLU A 23 -30.50 -10.81 -7.16
N LEU A 24 -30.83 -11.20 -5.92
CA LEU A 24 -29.84 -11.57 -4.91
C LEU A 24 -29.02 -12.78 -5.33
N ILE A 25 -29.68 -13.86 -5.82
CA ILE A 25 -29.01 -15.06 -6.30
C ILE A 25 -28.11 -14.75 -7.50
N ALA A 26 -28.60 -13.96 -8.46
CA ALA A 26 -27.81 -13.52 -9.59
C ALA A 26 -26.58 -12.71 -9.14
N GLY A 27 -26.76 -11.73 -8.25
CA GLY A 27 -25.67 -10.94 -7.69
C GLY A 27 -24.64 -11.80 -6.96
N LEU A 28 -25.07 -12.72 -6.09
CA LEU A 28 -24.18 -13.64 -5.39
C LEU A 28 -23.47 -14.59 -6.35
N SER A 29 -24.11 -15.04 -7.40
CA SER A 29 -23.49 -15.90 -8.43
C SER A 29 -22.39 -15.16 -9.19
N PHE A 30 -22.60 -13.90 -9.54
CA PHE A 30 -21.56 -13.07 -10.17
C PHE A 30 -20.40 -12.72 -9.24
N LEU A 31 -20.67 -12.52 -7.94
CA LEU A 31 -19.64 -12.24 -6.95
C LEU A 31 -18.90 -13.48 -6.48
N SER A 32 -19.48 -14.69 -6.60
CA SER A 32 -18.94 -15.91 -6.03
C SER A 32 -17.54 -16.26 -6.51
N PRO A 33 -17.15 -16.14 -7.80
CA PRO A 33 -15.80 -16.47 -8.23
C PRO A 33 -14.74 -15.58 -7.53
N SER A 34 -15.03 -14.27 -7.43
CA SER A 34 -14.16 -13.32 -6.75
C SER A 34 -14.12 -13.55 -5.24
N ALA A 35 -15.26 -13.80 -4.62
CA ALA A 35 -15.34 -14.09 -3.19
C ALA A 35 -14.61 -15.40 -2.83
N ILE A 36 -14.75 -16.45 -3.62
CA ILE A 36 -14.03 -17.72 -3.43
C ILE A 36 -12.52 -17.48 -3.55
N HIS A 37 -12.10 -16.75 -4.56
CA HIS A 37 -10.68 -16.40 -4.73
C HIS A 37 -10.13 -15.65 -3.50
N LEU A 38 -10.83 -14.62 -3.03
CA LEU A 38 -10.42 -13.87 -1.84
C LEU A 38 -10.38 -14.77 -0.58
N MET A 39 -11.37 -15.64 -0.40
CA MET A 39 -11.39 -16.55 0.75
C MET A 39 -10.22 -17.52 0.75
N ILE A 40 -9.91 -18.12 -0.39
CA ILE A 40 -8.83 -19.11 -0.50
C ILE A 40 -7.45 -18.45 -0.42
N PHE A 41 -7.22 -17.38 -1.18
CA PHE A 41 -5.87 -16.82 -1.37
C PHE A 41 -5.54 -15.64 -0.45
N VAL A 42 -6.53 -15.01 0.17
CA VAL A 42 -6.31 -13.88 1.07
C VAL A 42 -6.72 -14.22 2.50
N VAL A 43 -7.98 -14.58 2.71
CA VAL A 43 -8.50 -14.78 4.07
C VAL A 43 -7.89 -16.01 4.74
N THR A 44 -7.77 -17.14 4.02
CA THR A 44 -7.19 -18.37 4.60
C THR A 44 -5.74 -18.20 5.02
N PRO A 45 -4.81 -17.66 4.17
CA PRO A 45 -3.44 -17.38 4.61
C PRO A 45 -3.36 -16.34 5.75
N LEU A 46 -4.24 -15.35 5.77
CA LEU A 46 -4.30 -14.37 6.86
C LEU A 46 -4.65 -15.03 8.18
N LEU A 47 -5.69 -15.85 8.21
CA LEU A 47 -6.09 -16.60 9.42
C LEU A 47 -5.01 -17.60 9.85
N PHE A 48 -4.35 -18.24 8.88
CA PHE A 48 -3.24 -19.13 9.16
C PHE A 48 -2.04 -18.37 9.75
N SER A 49 -1.68 -17.21 9.21
CA SER A 49 -0.63 -16.36 9.77
C SER A 49 -0.97 -15.90 11.18
N PHE A 50 -2.25 -15.55 11.43
CA PHE A 50 -2.72 -15.21 12.75
C PHE A 50 -2.59 -16.37 13.72
N TYR A 51 -2.96 -17.60 13.32
CA TYR A 51 -2.74 -18.80 14.09
C TYR A 51 -1.25 -19.02 14.40
N LEU A 52 -0.38 -18.87 13.40
CA LEU A 52 1.07 -19.02 13.55
C LEU A 52 1.70 -17.99 14.49
N SER A 53 1.12 -16.81 14.63
CA SER A 53 1.66 -15.77 15.52
C SER A 53 1.70 -16.19 16.99
N PHE A 54 0.92 -17.18 17.37
CA PHE A 54 0.92 -17.75 18.73
C PHE A 54 1.76 -19.03 18.87
N HIS A 55 2.42 -19.47 17.80
CA HIS A 55 3.22 -20.69 17.79
C HIS A 55 4.67 -20.38 17.41
N GLN A 56 5.59 -21.14 17.98
CA GLN A 56 6.98 -21.12 17.52
C GLN A 56 7.07 -21.94 16.22
N TRP A 57 7.15 -21.25 15.09
CA TRP A 57 7.18 -21.90 13.79
C TRP A 57 8.62 -22.11 13.30
N ASN A 58 8.96 -23.36 13.04
CA ASN A 58 10.21 -23.73 12.36
C ASN A 58 9.89 -24.74 11.26
N ILE A 59 10.42 -24.52 10.07
CA ILE A 59 10.16 -25.38 8.91
C ILE A 59 10.68 -26.80 9.13
N ILE A 60 11.82 -26.93 9.83
CA ILE A 60 12.54 -28.21 10.00
C ILE A 60 11.91 -29.04 11.14
N LEU A 61 11.47 -28.40 12.21
CA LEU A 61 10.95 -29.11 13.38
C LEU A 61 9.48 -29.48 13.20
N PRO A 62 9.09 -30.75 13.40
CA PRO A 62 7.70 -31.17 13.25
C PRO A 62 6.79 -30.61 14.36
N ILE A 63 7.34 -30.39 15.56
CA ILE A 63 6.59 -29.86 16.70
C ILE A 63 6.55 -28.34 16.61
N LYS A 64 5.34 -27.79 16.69
CA LYS A 64 5.05 -26.36 16.67
C LYS A 64 4.45 -25.95 18.02
N PRO A 65 5.25 -25.76 19.07
CA PRO A 65 4.73 -25.47 20.40
C PRO A 65 3.98 -24.13 20.43
N PHE A 66 2.89 -24.12 21.19
CA PHE A 66 2.16 -22.89 21.46
C PHE A 66 2.96 -22.03 22.45
N VAL A 67 3.30 -20.81 22.06
CA VAL A 67 4.13 -19.88 22.86
C VAL A 67 3.34 -18.65 23.34
N GLY A 68 2.04 -18.64 23.11
CA GLY A 68 1.19 -17.50 23.48
C GLY A 68 1.64 -16.20 22.86
N LEU A 69 1.90 -15.17 23.67
CA LEU A 69 2.27 -13.81 23.21
C LEU A 69 3.79 -13.58 23.13
N GLU A 70 4.61 -14.62 23.25
CA GLU A 70 6.08 -14.43 23.26
C GLU A 70 6.61 -13.84 21.95
N ASN A 71 6.08 -14.28 20.81
CA ASN A 71 6.43 -13.69 19.52
C ASN A 71 6.13 -12.19 19.45
N PHE A 72 5.02 -11.76 20.05
CA PHE A 72 4.66 -10.32 20.10
C PHE A 72 5.60 -9.55 21.04
N LYS A 73 6.02 -10.12 22.16
CA LYS A 73 7.01 -9.47 23.05
C LYS A 73 8.35 -9.31 22.34
N GLN A 74 8.82 -10.33 21.64
CA GLN A 74 10.05 -10.27 20.85
C GLN A 74 9.95 -9.21 19.77
N MET A 75 8.84 -9.17 19.04
CA MET A 75 8.57 -8.17 18.00
C MET A 75 8.64 -6.74 18.54
N PHE A 76 8.00 -6.44 19.67
CA PHE A 76 8.04 -5.10 20.27
C PHE A 76 9.36 -4.77 20.97
N SER A 77 10.22 -5.76 21.20
CA SER A 77 11.58 -5.56 21.71
C SER A 77 12.62 -5.41 20.59
N ASP A 78 12.24 -5.75 19.38
CA ASP A 78 13.11 -5.69 18.21
C ASP A 78 13.20 -4.24 17.70
N ARG A 79 14.45 -3.73 17.64
CA ARG A 79 14.73 -2.37 17.16
C ARG A 79 14.40 -2.19 15.69
N ASP A 80 14.61 -3.23 14.88
CA ASP A 80 14.36 -3.15 13.45
C ASP A 80 12.86 -3.06 13.18
N PHE A 81 12.05 -3.82 13.92
CA PHE A 81 10.61 -3.70 13.88
C PHE A 81 10.11 -2.31 14.29
N LEU A 82 10.62 -1.77 15.39
CA LEU A 82 10.24 -0.43 15.88
C LEU A 82 10.64 0.67 14.89
N ASN A 83 11.83 0.57 14.28
CA ASN A 83 12.26 1.46 13.22
C ASN A 83 11.38 1.36 11.97
N ALA A 84 11.03 0.14 11.56
CA ALA A 84 10.13 -0.08 10.44
C ALA A 84 8.74 0.52 10.71
N LEU A 85 8.22 0.33 11.91
CA LEU A 85 6.94 0.91 12.34
C LEU A 85 6.97 2.44 12.32
N LYS A 86 8.04 3.05 12.86
CA LYS A 86 8.26 4.49 12.81
C LYS A 86 8.33 5.00 11.37
N ASN A 87 9.10 4.35 10.52
CA ASN A 87 9.22 4.73 9.11
C ASN A 87 7.88 4.61 8.37
N THR A 88 7.11 3.57 8.65
CA THR A 88 5.76 3.39 8.11
C THR A 88 4.83 4.51 8.56
N ALA A 89 4.87 4.88 9.84
CA ALA A 89 4.06 5.98 10.36
C ALA A 89 4.41 7.32 9.69
N ILE A 90 5.70 7.63 9.55
CA ILE A 90 6.18 8.84 8.86
C ILE A 90 5.75 8.81 7.39
N TYR A 91 5.96 7.68 6.69
CA TYR A 91 5.55 7.53 5.30
C TYR A 91 4.03 7.67 5.13
N SER A 92 3.25 7.16 6.07
CA SER A 92 1.78 7.28 6.02
C SER A 92 1.28 8.73 6.07
N LEU A 93 2.05 9.64 6.70
CA LEU A 93 1.72 11.07 6.70
C LEU A 93 1.85 11.72 5.31
N HIS A 94 2.67 11.15 4.44
CA HIS A 94 2.79 11.61 3.06
C HIS A 94 1.47 11.47 2.28
N VAL A 95 0.69 10.41 2.54
CA VAL A 95 -0.56 10.12 1.81
C VAL A 95 -1.58 11.27 1.91
N PRO A 96 -1.99 11.75 3.10
CA PRO A 96 -2.95 12.86 3.19
C PRO A 96 -2.39 14.17 2.62
N ILE A 97 -1.08 14.40 2.71
CA ILE A 97 -0.42 15.58 2.10
C ILE A 97 -0.53 15.50 0.58
N GLY A 98 -0.14 14.37 -0.02
CA GLY A 98 -0.22 14.13 -1.45
C GLY A 98 -1.65 14.22 -1.98
N MET A 99 -2.62 13.63 -1.27
CA MET A 99 -4.04 13.75 -1.61
C MET A 99 -4.52 15.21 -1.60
N THR A 100 -4.11 15.99 -0.61
CA THR A 100 -4.49 17.40 -0.49
C THR A 100 -3.89 18.21 -1.66
N ILE A 101 -2.61 18.02 -1.96
CA ILE A 101 -1.94 18.69 -3.09
C ILE A 101 -2.61 18.30 -4.41
N SER A 102 -2.85 17.00 -4.62
CA SER A 102 -3.49 16.49 -5.83
C SER A 102 -4.90 17.05 -6.02
N LEU A 103 -5.68 17.15 -4.93
CA LEU A 103 -7.01 17.76 -4.95
C LEU A 103 -6.94 19.24 -5.32
N LEU A 104 -6.01 20.00 -4.73
CA LEU A 104 -5.83 21.41 -5.05
C LEU A 104 -5.45 21.59 -6.53
N ILE A 105 -4.54 20.79 -7.05
CA ILE A 105 -4.16 20.81 -8.48
C ILE A 105 -5.38 20.45 -9.34
N ALA A 106 -6.15 19.44 -8.98
CA ALA A 106 -7.33 19.04 -9.73
C ALA A 106 -8.39 20.16 -9.79
N VAL A 107 -8.62 20.87 -8.68
CA VAL A 107 -9.52 22.02 -8.62
C VAL A 107 -9.01 23.16 -9.50
N LEU A 108 -7.72 23.46 -9.47
CA LEU A 108 -7.11 24.48 -10.35
C LEU A 108 -7.25 24.10 -11.85
N LEU A 109 -6.97 22.85 -12.20
CA LEU A 109 -7.10 22.35 -13.56
C LEU A 109 -8.56 22.22 -14.04
N ASN A 110 -9.54 22.27 -13.13
CA ASN A 110 -10.96 22.30 -13.50
C ASN A 110 -11.45 23.71 -13.88
N GLN A 111 -10.65 24.74 -13.66
CA GLN A 111 -10.99 26.10 -14.03
C GLN A 111 -10.78 26.33 -15.54
N LYS A 112 -11.50 27.31 -16.11
CA LYS A 112 -11.37 27.72 -17.52
C LYS A 112 -10.16 28.63 -17.69
N ILE A 113 -8.95 28.11 -17.50
CA ILE A 113 -7.69 28.85 -17.64
C ILE A 113 -7.13 28.60 -19.04
N PRO A 114 -6.63 29.63 -19.76
CA PRO A 114 -5.98 29.42 -21.03
C PRO A 114 -4.77 28.49 -20.88
N GLY A 115 -4.65 27.52 -21.79
CA GLY A 115 -3.55 26.54 -21.75
C GLY A 115 -3.77 25.36 -20.77
N VAL A 116 -4.90 25.24 -20.07
CA VAL A 116 -5.18 24.17 -19.09
C VAL A 116 -4.97 22.77 -19.68
N ASN A 117 -5.22 22.56 -20.96
CA ASN A 117 -5.04 21.27 -21.62
C ASN A 117 -3.57 20.83 -21.64
N ILE A 118 -2.62 21.75 -21.75
CA ILE A 118 -1.19 21.45 -21.69
C ILE A 118 -0.84 20.93 -20.29
N PHE A 119 -1.30 21.62 -19.24
CA PHE A 119 -1.08 21.18 -17.87
C PHE A 119 -1.72 19.81 -17.60
N ARG A 120 -2.96 19.58 -18.06
CA ARG A 120 -3.62 18.25 -17.94
C ARG A 120 -2.79 17.16 -18.60
N THR A 121 -2.26 17.41 -19.80
CA THR A 121 -1.40 16.44 -20.49
C THR A 121 -0.12 16.18 -19.71
N LEU A 122 0.55 17.21 -19.20
CA LEU A 122 1.78 17.06 -18.40
C LEU A 122 1.55 16.26 -17.12
N PHE A 123 0.46 16.50 -16.40
CA PHE A 123 0.13 15.73 -15.20
C PHE A 123 -0.33 14.30 -15.50
N PHE A 124 -0.90 14.06 -16.69
CA PHE A 124 -1.31 12.72 -17.10
C PHE A 124 -0.15 11.88 -17.63
N LEU A 125 0.88 12.50 -18.18
CA LEU A 125 2.01 11.81 -18.81
C LEU A 125 2.71 10.79 -17.89
N PRO A 126 3.01 11.10 -16.63
CA PRO A 126 3.61 10.13 -15.72
C PRO A 126 2.74 8.88 -15.48
N SER A 127 1.41 9.01 -15.47
CA SER A 127 0.49 7.90 -15.19
C SER A 127 0.46 6.82 -16.28
N ILE A 128 0.84 7.18 -17.51
CA ILE A 128 0.95 6.26 -18.64
C ILE A 128 2.39 5.76 -18.86
N SER A 129 3.36 6.30 -18.13
CA SER A 129 4.76 5.92 -18.25
C SER A 129 5.02 4.60 -17.51
N SER A 130 5.98 3.83 -18.01
CA SER A 130 6.43 2.62 -17.32
C SER A 130 7.05 2.96 -15.96
N PHE A 131 6.63 2.29 -14.88
CA PHE A 131 7.23 2.45 -13.56
C PHE A 131 8.74 2.25 -13.55
N VAL A 132 9.25 1.32 -14.36
CA VAL A 132 10.69 1.08 -14.49
C VAL A 132 11.40 2.29 -15.08
N ALA A 133 10.83 2.90 -16.12
CA ALA A 133 11.41 4.10 -16.73
C ALA A 133 11.41 5.27 -15.74
N VAL A 134 10.31 5.50 -15.03
CA VAL A 134 10.23 6.54 -14.00
C VAL A 134 11.24 6.30 -12.87
N ALA A 135 11.37 5.05 -12.40
CA ALA A 135 12.34 4.70 -11.36
C ALA A 135 13.79 4.95 -11.80
N LEU A 136 14.15 4.65 -13.07
CA LEU A 136 15.48 4.94 -13.60
C LEU A 136 15.75 6.44 -13.70
N VAL A 137 14.76 7.25 -14.08
CA VAL A 137 14.90 8.70 -14.10
C VAL A 137 15.13 9.25 -12.70
N TRP A 138 14.37 8.78 -11.69
CA TRP A 138 14.59 9.18 -10.31
C TRP A 138 15.92 8.70 -9.75
N ALA A 139 16.36 7.47 -10.08
CA ALA A 139 17.67 6.97 -9.69
C ALA A 139 18.81 7.85 -10.24
N TRP A 140 18.66 8.33 -11.48
CA TRP A 140 19.62 9.27 -12.05
C TRP A 140 19.53 10.66 -11.40
N ILE A 141 18.35 11.20 -11.15
CA ILE A 141 18.17 12.49 -10.47
C ILE A 141 18.82 12.47 -9.07
N TYR A 142 18.70 11.36 -8.36
CA TYR A 142 19.22 11.17 -7.00
C TYR A 142 20.63 10.55 -6.95
N ASP A 143 21.31 10.42 -8.08
CA ASP A 143 22.69 9.92 -8.09
C ASP A 143 23.58 10.84 -7.24
N PRO A 144 24.37 10.27 -6.28
CA PRO A 144 25.19 11.06 -5.37
C PRO A 144 26.28 11.87 -6.07
N GLN A 145 26.79 11.40 -7.23
CA GLN A 145 27.94 11.99 -7.92
C GLN A 145 27.52 12.90 -9.08
N PHE A 146 26.55 12.46 -9.88
CA PHE A 146 26.16 13.12 -11.12
C PHE A 146 24.71 13.56 -11.15
N GLY A 147 23.97 13.34 -10.06
CA GLY A 147 22.53 13.57 -10.00
C GLY A 147 22.15 15.04 -10.04
N LEU A 148 21.06 15.32 -10.77
CA LEU A 148 20.51 16.66 -10.91
C LEU A 148 20.15 17.29 -9.56
N ALA A 149 19.69 16.51 -8.58
CA ALA A 149 19.34 17.00 -7.25
C ALA A 149 20.56 17.60 -6.54
N ASN A 150 21.69 16.92 -6.53
CA ASN A 150 22.94 17.44 -5.95
C ASN A 150 23.53 18.60 -6.76
N TYR A 151 23.36 18.60 -8.08
CA TYR A 151 23.74 19.74 -8.92
C TYR A 151 22.94 21.00 -8.52
N ILE A 152 21.65 20.90 -8.28
CA ILE A 152 20.83 22.02 -7.80
C ILE A 152 21.27 22.47 -6.41
N LEU A 153 21.56 21.53 -5.48
CA LEU A 153 22.03 21.87 -4.14
C LEU A 153 23.38 22.62 -4.16
N SER A 154 24.25 22.35 -5.14
CA SER A 154 25.54 23.04 -5.27
C SER A 154 25.41 24.53 -5.52
N PHE A 155 24.32 25.02 -6.13
CA PHE A 155 24.06 26.45 -6.29
C PHE A 155 23.81 27.17 -4.96
N PHE A 156 23.46 26.44 -3.91
CA PHE A 156 23.19 26.94 -2.57
C PHE A 156 24.31 26.62 -1.57
N ASP A 157 25.48 26.18 -2.08
CA ASP A 157 26.60 25.72 -1.24
C ASP A 157 26.25 24.62 -0.25
N ILE A 158 25.22 23.80 -0.56
CA ILE A 158 24.81 22.66 0.24
C ILE A 158 25.63 21.43 -0.19
N LYS A 159 26.15 20.70 0.80
CA LYS A 159 26.92 19.48 0.55
C LYS A 159 26.05 18.43 -0.16
N PRO A 160 26.64 17.65 -1.09
CA PRO A 160 25.94 16.55 -1.72
C PRO A 160 25.33 15.60 -0.70
N LEU A 161 24.09 15.18 -0.94
CA LEU A 161 23.34 14.24 -0.12
C LEU A 161 23.34 12.86 -0.78
N GLY A 162 23.39 11.82 0.04
CA GLY A 162 23.25 10.44 -0.42
C GLY A 162 21.79 9.99 -0.49
N TRP A 163 20.97 10.78 -1.17
CA TRP A 163 19.49 10.68 -1.30
C TRP A 163 18.90 9.30 -0.98
N LEU A 164 19.26 8.24 -1.72
CA LEU A 164 18.75 6.88 -1.55
C LEU A 164 19.73 5.96 -0.81
N THR A 165 20.98 6.39 -0.61
CA THR A 165 22.05 5.57 -0.02
C THR A 165 22.27 5.83 1.46
N GLU A 166 21.76 6.94 1.98
CA GLU A 166 21.85 7.30 3.38
C GLU A 166 20.52 7.10 4.12
N PRO A 167 20.52 6.46 5.30
CA PRO A 167 19.30 6.22 6.07
C PRO A 167 18.55 7.51 6.46
N ALA A 168 19.27 8.62 6.63
CA ALA A 168 18.69 9.89 7.03
C ALA A 168 17.84 10.55 5.92
N THR A 169 18.20 10.33 4.66
CA THR A 169 17.57 10.99 3.50
C THR A 169 16.67 10.06 2.71
N ALA A 170 16.91 8.74 2.77
CA ALA A 170 16.25 7.76 1.90
C ALA A 170 14.71 7.80 2.01
N LEU A 171 14.15 7.86 3.22
CA LEU A 171 12.71 7.89 3.42
C LEU A 171 12.07 9.16 2.82
N ILE A 172 12.70 10.31 3.04
CA ILE A 172 12.21 11.61 2.51
C ILE A 172 12.33 11.62 0.99
N SER A 173 13.42 11.09 0.43
CA SER A 173 13.61 10.99 -1.02
C SER A 173 12.52 10.14 -1.69
N ILE A 174 12.17 9.01 -1.07
CA ILE A 174 11.06 8.15 -1.53
C ILE A 174 9.71 8.88 -1.44
N MET A 175 9.49 9.65 -0.38
CA MET A 175 8.27 10.45 -0.23
C MET A 175 8.15 11.56 -1.29
N ILE A 176 9.27 12.16 -1.70
CA ILE A 176 9.28 13.21 -2.75
C ILE A 176 8.98 12.64 -4.13
N MET A 177 9.45 11.40 -4.41
CA MET A 177 9.26 10.81 -5.73
C MET A 177 7.89 10.11 -5.90
N SER A 178 7.16 9.84 -4.82
CA SER A 178 5.87 9.15 -4.86
C SER A 178 4.70 10.13 -5.02
#